data_786091664730624944769a4573b4b7bb
#
_entry.id   786091664730624944769a4573b4b7bb
#
_cell.length_a   1.000
_cell.length_b   1.000
_cell.length_c   1.000
_cell.angle_alpha   90.00
_cell.angle_beta   90.00
_cell.angle_gamma   90.00
#
_symmetry.space_group_name_H-M   'P 1'
#
loop_
_entity.id
_entity.type
_entity.pdbx_description
1 polymer ?
#
loop_
_entity_poly.entity_id
_entity_poly.type
_entity_poly.pdbx_seq_one_letter_code
_entity_poly.pdbx_strand_id
1 'polypeptide(L)'
;MDDMVNDAVKTGLSFGLTSGIITTLGLMVGLHSGTHSKVVVIGGILTIAIADAFSDALGIHVAQESQNRHSTKAIWESTLATFAAKFIVAVTFVIPIVLLPMDSAMVASALWGLLLLAGFSFYMARAQGVSPWGVVAEHVLIALVVIGITHYLGEWLAEMFSDGPATSGVSTNQVDPP
;
A
#
# COMPACT_ATOMS: atom_id res chain seq x y z
N MET A 1 18.76 -26.66 -9.52
CA MET A 1 17.45 -26.17 -10.05
C MET A 1 16.57 -25.63 -8.94
N ASP A 2 16.51 -26.31 -7.80
CA ASP A 2 15.74 -25.89 -6.64
C ASP A 2 16.25 -24.58 -6.00
N ASP A 3 17.55 -24.31 -5.99
CA ASP A 3 18.12 -23.08 -5.45
C ASP A 3 17.74 -21.85 -6.28
N MET A 4 17.71 -21.95 -7.61
CA MET A 4 17.31 -20.83 -8.47
C MET A 4 15.81 -20.50 -8.36
N VAL A 5 14.97 -21.52 -8.16
CA VAL A 5 13.54 -21.35 -7.89
C VAL A 5 13.36 -20.63 -6.55
N ASN A 6 14.10 -21.09 -5.53
CA ASN A 6 14.05 -20.50 -4.19
C ASN A 6 14.46 -19.02 -4.18
N ASP A 7 15.48 -18.65 -4.95
CA ASP A 7 15.95 -17.26 -5.03
C ASP A 7 14.95 -16.35 -5.79
N ALA A 8 14.37 -16.86 -6.87
CA ALA A 8 13.31 -16.14 -7.60
C ALA A 8 12.09 -15.87 -6.72
N VAL A 9 11.62 -16.88 -5.98
CA VAL A 9 10.48 -16.77 -5.06
C VAL A 9 10.79 -15.81 -3.90
N LYS A 10 11.98 -15.88 -3.30
CA LYS A 10 12.41 -14.94 -2.26
C LYS A 10 12.40 -13.50 -2.77
N THR A 11 12.87 -13.27 -3.99
CA THR A 11 12.83 -11.94 -4.62
C THR A 11 11.40 -11.46 -4.76
N GLY A 12 10.50 -12.30 -5.29
CA GLY A 12 9.09 -11.95 -5.44
C GLY A 12 8.39 -11.65 -4.11
N LEU A 13 8.60 -12.50 -3.09
CA LEU A 13 8.06 -12.29 -1.75
C LEU A 13 8.57 -10.98 -1.14
N SER A 14 9.88 -10.74 -1.24
CA SER A 14 10.51 -9.56 -0.65
C SER A 14 9.99 -8.28 -1.27
N PHE A 15 9.90 -8.26 -2.59
CA PHE A 15 9.36 -7.12 -3.32
C PHE A 15 7.87 -6.92 -3.01
N GLY A 16 7.06 -7.98 -3.07
CA GLY A 16 5.62 -7.92 -2.80
C GLY A 16 5.29 -7.44 -1.39
N LEU A 17 6.01 -7.92 -0.38
CA LEU A 17 5.83 -7.49 1.01
C LEU A 17 6.22 -6.02 1.19
N THR A 18 7.42 -5.63 0.78
CA THR A 18 7.93 -4.26 0.97
C THR A 18 7.08 -3.25 0.21
N SER A 19 6.84 -3.50 -1.08
CA SER A 19 5.99 -2.64 -1.93
C SER A 19 4.56 -2.58 -1.37
N GLY A 20 3.96 -3.72 -1.02
CA GLY A 20 2.60 -3.79 -0.49
C GLY A 20 2.39 -2.98 0.79
N ILE A 21 3.34 -3.02 1.72
CA ILE A 21 3.28 -2.23 2.95
C ILE A 21 3.36 -0.73 2.64
N ILE A 22 4.36 -0.30 1.87
CA ILE A 22 4.61 1.12 1.62
C ILE A 22 3.49 1.74 0.79
N THR A 23 3.03 1.07 -0.28
CA THR A 23 1.94 1.59 -1.14
C THR A 23 0.62 1.66 -0.39
N THR A 24 0.31 0.65 0.45
CA THR A 24 -0.92 0.65 1.24
C THR A 24 -0.89 1.74 2.30
N LEU A 25 0.23 1.94 3.01
CA LEU A 25 0.39 3.02 3.98
C LEU A 25 0.20 4.40 3.32
N GLY A 26 0.87 4.64 2.21
CA GLY A 26 0.78 5.90 1.50
C GLY A 26 -0.64 6.19 1.00
N LEU A 27 -1.27 5.22 0.33
CA LEU A 27 -2.64 5.38 -0.15
C LEU A 27 -3.63 5.62 0.99
N MET A 28 -3.57 4.81 2.04
CA MET A 28 -4.47 4.89 3.18
C MET A 28 -4.39 6.27 3.85
N VAL A 29 -3.17 6.76 4.10
CA VAL A 29 -2.95 8.07 4.72
C VAL A 29 -3.42 9.19 3.79
N GLY A 30 -3.07 9.15 2.51
CA GLY A 30 -3.48 10.16 1.53
C GLY A 30 -5.00 10.24 1.37
N LEU A 31 -5.68 9.09 1.24
CA LEU A 31 -7.14 9.05 1.15
C LEU A 31 -7.82 9.52 2.44
N HIS A 32 -7.28 9.15 3.60
CA HIS A 32 -7.81 9.61 4.86
C HIS A 32 -7.69 11.14 5.01
N SER A 33 -6.49 11.68 4.78
CA SER A 33 -6.24 13.12 4.87
C SER A 33 -7.08 13.93 3.88
N GLY A 34 -7.33 13.36 2.69
CA GLY A 34 -8.13 14.04 1.65
C GLY A 34 -9.64 13.93 1.82
N THR A 35 -10.16 12.87 2.46
CA THR A 35 -11.60 12.57 2.41
C THR A 35 -12.25 12.36 3.77
N HIS A 36 -11.48 12.00 4.79
CA HIS A 36 -11.95 11.56 6.12
C HIS A 36 -13.02 10.44 6.06
N SER A 37 -13.09 9.73 4.93
CA SER A 37 -14.12 8.75 4.64
C SER A 37 -13.60 7.32 4.79
N LYS A 38 -14.16 6.60 5.75
CA LYS A 38 -13.86 5.18 6.01
C LYS A 38 -14.09 4.30 4.78
N VAL A 39 -15.18 4.55 4.05
CA VAL A 39 -15.55 3.79 2.84
C VAL A 39 -14.54 4.04 1.72
N VAL A 40 -14.09 5.27 1.54
CA VAL A 40 -13.10 5.63 0.52
C VAL A 40 -11.76 4.96 0.83
N VAL A 41 -11.32 4.98 2.09
CA VAL A 41 -10.06 4.34 2.49
C VAL A 41 -10.13 2.82 2.31
N ILE A 42 -11.20 2.16 2.76
CA ILE A 42 -11.36 0.70 2.56
C ILE A 42 -11.43 0.37 1.06
N GLY A 43 -12.24 1.10 0.29
CA GLY A 43 -12.37 0.91 -1.16
C GLY A 43 -11.02 1.09 -1.87
N GLY A 44 -10.25 2.11 -1.49
CA GLY A 44 -8.90 2.33 -2.00
C GLY A 44 -7.95 1.16 -1.70
N ILE A 45 -7.89 0.70 -0.44
CA ILE A 45 -7.05 -0.44 -0.05
C ILE A 45 -7.43 -1.70 -0.85
N LEU A 46 -8.72 -2.02 -0.96
CA LEU A 46 -9.15 -3.21 -1.72
C LEU A 46 -8.86 -3.08 -3.21
N THR A 47 -8.98 -1.88 -3.77
CA THR A 47 -8.65 -1.61 -5.16
C THR A 47 -7.17 -1.84 -5.43
N ILE A 48 -6.28 -1.27 -4.61
CA ILE A 48 -4.84 -1.49 -4.81
C ILE A 48 -4.40 -2.91 -4.44
N ALA A 49 -5.05 -3.56 -3.46
CA ALA A 49 -4.77 -4.95 -3.15
C ALA A 49 -4.93 -5.85 -4.38
N ILE A 50 -5.80 -5.50 -5.30
CA ILE A 50 -5.99 -6.22 -6.56
C ILE A 50 -5.11 -5.63 -7.67
N ALA A 51 -5.33 -4.37 -8.03
CA ALA A 51 -4.72 -3.76 -9.21
C ALA A 51 -3.19 -3.64 -9.10
N ASP A 52 -2.70 -3.19 -7.95
CA ASP A 52 -1.28 -2.99 -7.71
C ASP A 52 -0.55 -4.33 -7.48
N ALA A 53 -1.22 -5.31 -6.87
CA ALA A 53 -0.66 -6.66 -6.74
C ALA A 53 -0.48 -7.34 -8.11
N PHE A 54 -1.43 -7.19 -9.04
CA PHE A 54 -1.28 -7.67 -10.41
C PHE A 54 -0.18 -6.93 -11.17
N SER A 55 -0.12 -5.61 -11.04
CA SER A 55 0.90 -4.79 -11.70
C SER A 55 2.31 -5.16 -11.25
N ASP A 56 2.52 -5.27 -9.94
CA ASP A 56 3.81 -5.64 -9.38
C ASP A 56 4.22 -7.08 -9.71
N ALA A 57 3.27 -8.01 -9.66
CA ALA A 57 3.49 -9.40 -10.05
C ALA A 57 3.92 -9.49 -11.51
N LEU A 58 3.27 -8.75 -12.42
CA LEU A 58 3.67 -8.69 -13.82
C LEU A 58 5.02 -7.99 -13.99
N GLY A 59 5.30 -6.93 -13.23
CA GLY A 59 6.58 -6.25 -13.22
C GLY A 59 7.75 -7.17 -12.87
N ILE A 60 7.61 -7.97 -11.80
CA ILE A 60 8.59 -8.99 -11.42
C ILE A 60 8.71 -10.08 -12.49
N HIS A 61 7.59 -10.50 -13.09
CA HIS A 61 7.60 -11.48 -14.18
C HIS A 61 8.50 -11.02 -15.33
N VAL A 62 8.22 -9.84 -15.85
CA VAL A 62 8.98 -9.26 -16.97
C VAL A 62 10.43 -8.98 -16.60
N ALA A 63 10.69 -8.48 -15.39
CA ALA A 63 12.05 -8.24 -14.91
C ALA A 63 12.88 -9.51 -14.84
N GLN A 64 12.33 -10.62 -14.34
CA GLN A 64 13.03 -11.89 -14.27
C GLN A 64 13.16 -12.57 -15.64
N GLU A 65 12.15 -12.45 -16.49
CA GLU A 65 12.20 -12.95 -17.87
C GLU A 65 13.33 -12.27 -18.66
N SER A 66 13.45 -10.94 -18.54
CA SER A 66 14.48 -10.16 -19.23
C SER A 66 15.92 -10.51 -18.81
N GLN A 67 16.12 -11.02 -17.60
CA GLN A 67 17.44 -11.46 -17.11
C GLN A 67 17.90 -12.78 -17.71
N ASN A 68 17.00 -13.57 -18.26
CA ASN A 68 17.26 -14.88 -18.89
C ASN A 68 18.04 -15.85 -18.00
N ARG A 69 17.89 -15.76 -16.68
CA ARG A 69 18.62 -16.55 -15.67
C ARG A 69 17.75 -17.59 -14.98
N HIS A 70 16.43 -17.41 -15.05
CA HIS A 70 15.46 -18.25 -14.35
C HIS A 70 14.68 -19.12 -15.34
N SER A 71 14.27 -20.30 -14.89
CA SER A 71 13.35 -21.12 -15.65
C SER A 71 11.95 -20.49 -15.66
N THR A 72 11.16 -20.78 -16.70
CA THR A 72 9.76 -20.31 -16.79
C THR A 72 8.95 -20.64 -15.53
N LYS A 73 9.19 -21.83 -14.94
CA LYS A 73 8.54 -22.23 -13.68
C LYS A 73 8.91 -21.29 -12.53
N ALA A 74 10.21 -21.02 -12.35
CA ALA A 74 10.68 -20.11 -11.29
C ALA A 74 10.12 -18.70 -11.42
N ILE A 75 10.00 -18.20 -12.66
CA ILE A 75 9.41 -16.88 -12.94
C ILE A 75 7.93 -16.85 -12.51
N TRP A 76 7.14 -17.85 -12.88
CA TRP A 76 5.73 -17.92 -12.48
C TRP A 76 5.54 -18.09 -10.96
N GLU A 77 6.38 -18.88 -10.29
CA GLU A 77 6.34 -19.03 -8.85
C GLU A 77 6.65 -17.70 -8.14
N SER A 78 7.65 -16.96 -8.62
CA SER A 78 7.98 -15.62 -8.14
C SER A 78 6.83 -14.62 -8.37
N THR A 79 6.21 -14.68 -9.54
CA THR A 79 5.06 -13.85 -9.91
C THR A 79 3.89 -14.07 -8.95
N LEU A 80 3.53 -15.32 -8.72
CA LEU A 80 2.46 -15.68 -7.78
C LEU A 80 2.80 -15.32 -6.35
N ALA A 81 4.07 -15.50 -5.95
CA ALA A 81 4.54 -15.13 -4.62
C ALA A 81 4.45 -13.60 -4.41
N THR A 82 4.81 -12.79 -5.41
CA THR A 82 4.68 -11.33 -5.37
C THR A 82 3.22 -10.91 -5.21
N PHE A 83 2.34 -11.47 -6.06
CA PHE A 83 0.90 -11.18 -6.00
C PHE A 83 0.33 -11.52 -4.62
N ALA A 84 0.55 -12.76 -4.16
CA ALA A 84 0.00 -13.24 -2.90
C ALA A 84 0.51 -12.43 -1.70
N ALA A 85 1.81 -12.16 -1.65
CA ALA A 85 2.42 -11.40 -0.56
C ALA A 85 1.83 -9.99 -0.48
N LYS A 86 1.75 -9.29 -1.61
CA LYS A 86 1.21 -7.94 -1.69
C LYS A 86 -0.27 -7.88 -1.38
N PHE A 87 -1.06 -8.77 -1.98
CA PHE A 87 -2.50 -8.86 -1.73
C PHE A 87 -2.82 -9.12 -0.25
N ILE A 88 -2.20 -10.14 0.32
CA ILE A 88 -2.45 -10.51 1.72
C ILE A 88 -2.08 -9.36 2.66
N VAL A 89 -0.89 -8.76 2.47
CA VAL A 89 -0.46 -7.65 3.30
C VAL A 89 -1.42 -6.47 3.20
N ALA A 90 -1.80 -6.05 1.99
CA ALA A 90 -2.72 -4.93 1.81
C ALA A 90 -4.07 -5.17 2.50
N VAL A 91 -4.63 -6.38 2.38
CA VAL A 91 -5.91 -6.73 3.03
C VAL A 91 -5.81 -6.68 4.57
N THR A 92 -4.65 -6.98 5.17
CA THR A 92 -4.50 -6.87 6.64
C THR A 92 -4.76 -5.47 7.17
N PHE A 93 -4.52 -4.43 6.38
CA PHE A 93 -4.77 -3.04 6.78
C PHE A 93 -6.27 -2.69 6.88
N VAL A 94 -7.14 -3.46 6.24
CA VAL A 94 -8.60 -3.28 6.37
C VAL A 94 -9.06 -3.61 7.79
N ILE A 95 -8.40 -4.54 8.48
CA ILE A 95 -8.83 -5.04 9.80
C ILE A 95 -8.94 -3.91 10.83
N PRO A 96 -7.89 -3.12 11.12
CA PRO A 96 -8.00 -2.03 12.09
C PRO A 96 -9.01 -0.97 11.66
N ILE A 97 -9.13 -0.69 10.34
CA ILE A 97 -10.07 0.32 9.84
C ILE A 97 -11.52 -0.12 10.07
N VAL A 98 -11.82 -1.41 9.93
CA VAL A 98 -13.18 -1.93 10.20
C VAL A 98 -13.50 -1.90 11.68
N LEU A 99 -12.54 -2.30 12.52
CA LEU A 99 -12.75 -2.56 13.95
C LEU A 99 -12.70 -1.32 14.85
N LEU A 100 -11.99 -0.26 14.42
CA LEU A 100 -11.71 0.91 15.26
C LEU A 100 -12.38 2.18 14.72
N PRO A 101 -12.58 3.22 15.58
CA PRO A 101 -12.85 4.58 15.12
C PRO A 101 -11.73 5.06 14.18
N MET A 102 -12.06 5.92 13.22
CA MET A 102 -11.18 6.24 12.09
C MET A 102 -9.80 6.74 12.52
N ASP A 103 -9.72 7.71 13.45
CA ASP A 103 -8.45 8.27 13.90
C ASP A 103 -7.56 7.21 14.56
N SER A 104 -8.15 6.40 15.44
CA SER A 104 -7.43 5.28 16.08
C SER A 104 -7.02 4.20 15.09
N ALA A 105 -7.87 3.95 14.08
CA ALA A 105 -7.58 2.98 13.03
C ALA A 105 -6.38 3.40 12.18
N MET A 106 -6.27 4.70 11.85
CA MET A 106 -5.14 5.23 11.09
C MET A 106 -3.82 5.07 11.82
N VAL A 107 -3.80 5.42 13.12
CA VAL A 107 -2.59 5.24 13.97
C VAL A 107 -2.24 3.76 14.10
N ALA A 108 -3.23 2.90 14.38
CA ALA A 108 -3.02 1.46 14.50
C ALA A 108 -2.50 0.84 13.20
N SER A 109 -3.06 1.24 12.05
CA SER A 109 -2.61 0.76 10.74
C SER A 109 -1.20 1.25 10.40
N ALA A 110 -0.88 2.51 10.70
CA ALA A 110 0.48 3.04 10.49
C ALA A 110 1.52 2.29 11.34
N LEU A 111 1.23 2.08 12.62
CA LEU A 111 2.10 1.29 13.50
C LEU A 111 2.21 -0.16 13.03
N TRP A 112 1.11 -0.79 12.62
CA TRP A 112 1.11 -2.14 12.06
C TRP A 112 2.02 -2.25 10.84
N GLY A 113 1.86 -1.35 9.86
CA GLY A 113 2.68 -1.34 8.66
C GLY A 113 4.16 -1.10 8.93
N LEU A 114 4.50 -0.14 9.80
CA LEU A 114 5.89 0.12 10.17
C LEU A 114 6.52 -1.06 10.92
N LEU A 115 5.78 -1.74 11.80
CA LEU A 115 6.25 -2.94 12.49
C LEU A 115 6.47 -4.11 11.53
N LEU A 116 5.54 -4.33 10.59
CA LEU A 116 5.70 -5.35 9.55
C LEU A 116 6.93 -5.06 8.68
N LEU A 117 7.09 -3.80 8.25
CA LEU A 117 8.23 -3.40 7.41
C LEU A 117 9.56 -3.55 8.14
N ALA A 118 9.63 -3.08 9.40
CA ALA A 118 10.83 -3.21 10.22
C ALA A 118 11.19 -4.67 10.50
N GLY A 119 10.20 -5.48 10.89
CA GLY A 119 10.40 -6.91 11.18
C GLY A 119 10.84 -7.69 9.94
N PHE A 120 10.20 -7.44 8.79
CA PHE A 120 10.56 -8.07 7.54
C PHE A 120 11.97 -7.63 7.07
N SER A 121 12.26 -6.34 7.11
CA SER A 121 13.58 -5.80 6.76
C SER A 121 14.69 -6.36 7.64
N PHE A 122 14.42 -6.48 8.94
CA PHE A 122 15.35 -7.11 9.89
C PHE A 122 15.62 -8.57 9.54
N TYR A 123 14.57 -9.34 9.28
CA TYR A 123 14.67 -10.74 8.88
C TYR A 123 15.49 -10.89 7.60
N MET A 124 15.19 -10.09 6.57
CA MET A 124 15.87 -10.12 5.28
C MET A 124 17.36 -9.80 5.41
N ALA A 125 17.70 -8.75 6.13
CA ALA A 125 19.09 -8.34 6.34
C ALA A 125 19.90 -9.42 7.07
N ARG A 126 19.29 -10.06 8.07
CA ARG A 126 19.93 -11.20 8.78
C ARG A 126 20.15 -12.39 7.86
N ALA A 127 19.17 -12.72 7.02
CA ALA A 127 19.29 -13.83 6.07
C ALA A 127 20.39 -13.58 5.02
N GLN A 128 20.65 -12.30 4.69
CA GLN A 128 21.71 -11.89 3.76
C GLN A 128 23.08 -11.69 4.43
N GLY A 129 23.18 -11.82 5.75
CA GLY A 129 24.42 -11.62 6.50
C GLY A 129 24.90 -10.17 6.61
N VAL A 130 23.99 -9.19 6.36
CA VAL A 130 24.28 -7.77 6.49
C VAL A 130 23.74 -7.19 7.81
N SER A 131 24.21 -5.98 8.17
CA SER A 131 23.72 -5.31 9.38
C SER A 131 22.24 -4.94 9.24
N PRO A 132 21.35 -5.46 10.09
CA PRO A 132 19.91 -5.24 9.94
C PRO A 132 19.47 -3.81 10.23
N TRP A 133 20.18 -3.10 11.11
CA TRP A 133 19.74 -1.78 11.55
C TRP A 133 19.79 -0.72 10.46
N GLY A 134 20.77 -0.79 9.56
CA GLY A 134 20.85 0.10 8.40
C GLY A 134 19.68 -0.12 7.43
N VAL A 135 19.40 -1.39 7.10
CA VAL A 135 18.29 -1.75 6.21
C VAL A 135 16.93 -1.41 6.79
N VAL A 136 16.73 -1.65 8.08
CA VAL A 136 15.49 -1.27 8.78
C VAL A 136 15.32 0.25 8.78
N ALA A 137 16.37 1.00 9.12
CA ALA A 137 16.30 2.46 9.14
C ALA A 137 15.98 3.04 7.76
N GLU A 138 16.60 2.52 6.70
CA GLU A 138 16.34 2.94 5.32
C GLU A 138 14.88 2.72 4.93
N HIS A 139 14.35 1.51 5.10
CA HIS A 139 12.98 1.19 4.70
C HIS A 139 11.94 1.94 5.53
N VAL A 140 12.14 2.04 6.85
CA VAL A 140 11.25 2.80 7.73
C VAL A 140 11.28 4.29 7.38
N LEU A 141 12.46 4.85 7.09
CA LEU A 141 12.57 6.25 6.66
C LEU A 141 11.81 6.51 5.35
N ILE A 142 11.97 5.62 4.37
CA ILE A 142 11.21 5.71 3.11
C ILE A 142 9.70 5.67 3.37
N ALA A 143 9.23 4.74 4.20
CA ALA A 143 7.81 4.65 4.54
C ALA A 143 7.30 5.93 5.24
N LEU A 144 8.07 6.50 6.17
CA LEU A 144 7.72 7.75 6.85
C LEU A 144 7.68 8.94 5.86
N VAL A 145 8.60 9.00 4.91
CA VAL A 145 8.60 10.02 3.85
C VAL A 145 7.36 9.87 2.98
N VAL A 146 6.99 8.64 2.58
CA VAL A 146 5.78 8.38 1.79
C VAL A 146 4.54 8.79 2.57
N ILE A 147 4.42 8.41 3.85
CA ILE A 147 3.32 8.81 4.74
C ILE A 147 3.22 10.34 4.79
N GLY A 148 4.32 11.04 5.01
CA GLY A 148 4.35 12.51 5.06
C GLY A 148 3.89 13.14 3.75
N ILE A 149 4.47 12.72 2.62
CA ILE A 149 4.11 13.27 1.30
C ILE A 149 2.63 13.04 0.99
N THR A 150 2.13 11.82 1.22
CA THR A 150 0.74 11.48 0.90
C THR A 150 -0.27 12.16 1.84
N HIS A 151 0.11 12.38 3.10
CA HIS A 151 -0.68 13.17 4.05
C HIS A 151 -0.88 14.60 3.55
N TYR A 152 0.21 15.32 3.29
CA TYR A 152 0.13 16.70 2.80
C TYR A 152 -0.55 16.80 1.42
N LEU A 153 -0.32 15.82 0.55
CA LEU A 153 -1.02 15.76 -0.74
C LEU A 153 -2.53 15.61 -0.56
N GLY A 154 -2.95 14.75 0.38
CA GLY A 154 -4.36 14.54 0.67
C GLY A 154 -5.02 15.82 1.21
N GLU A 155 -4.40 16.50 2.19
CA GLU A 155 -4.90 17.77 2.71
C GLU A 155 -4.98 18.86 1.63
N TRP A 156 -3.91 19.02 0.85
CA TRP A 156 -3.87 19.99 -0.25
C TRP A 156 -4.99 19.75 -1.28
N LEU A 157 -5.26 18.50 -1.64
CA LEU A 157 -6.36 18.15 -2.54
C LEU A 157 -7.73 18.46 -1.90
N ALA A 158 -7.90 18.17 -0.61
CA ALA A 158 -9.13 18.50 0.10
C ALA A 158 -9.40 20.01 0.09
N GLU A 159 -8.40 20.83 0.38
CA GLU A 159 -8.51 22.29 0.33
C GLU A 159 -8.84 22.78 -1.07
N MET A 160 -8.15 22.29 -2.11
CA MET A 160 -8.31 22.73 -3.49
C MET A 160 -9.71 22.44 -4.06
N PHE A 161 -10.31 21.32 -3.67
CA PHE A 161 -11.59 20.86 -4.22
C PHE A 161 -12.79 21.04 -3.28
N SER A 162 -12.57 21.47 -2.01
CA SER A 162 -13.65 21.86 -1.10
C SER A 162 -14.28 23.20 -1.47
N ASP A 163 -13.54 24.09 -2.14
CA ASP A 163 -14.01 25.40 -2.60
C ASP A 163 -14.75 25.37 -3.96
N GLY A 164 -15.27 24.21 -4.36
CA GLY A 164 -16.20 24.13 -5.49
C GLY A 164 -17.39 25.07 -5.25
N PRO A 165 -17.92 25.80 -6.28
CA PRO A 165 -18.96 26.75 -6.08
C PRO A 165 -20.13 26.07 -5.37
N ALA A 166 -20.41 26.54 -4.14
CA ALA A 166 -21.65 26.21 -3.47
C ALA A 166 -22.74 26.43 -4.50
N THR A 167 -23.58 25.44 -4.77
CA THR A 167 -24.78 25.58 -5.58
C THR A 167 -25.70 26.59 -4.88
N SER A 168 -25.36 27.87 -5.08
CA SER A 168 -26.15 28.99 -4.64
C SER A 168 -27.45 28.97 -5.45
N GLY A 169 -28.52 28.60 -4.79
CA GLY A 169 -29.84 29.00 -5.19
C GLY A 169 -30.62 28.03 -6.04
N VAL A 170 -31.12 26.97 -5.44
CA VAL A 170 -32.49 26.59 -5.74
C VAL A 170 -33.36 27.34 -4.74
N SER A 171 -33.70 28.57 -5.09
CA SER A 171 -34.81 29.30 -4.47
C SER A 171 -36.09 28.52 -4.78
N THR A 172 -36.57 27.75 -3.83
CA THR A 172 -37.95 27.24 -3.86
C THR A 172 -38.87 28.42 -3.75
N ASN A 173 -39.33 28.92 -4.89
CA ASN A 173 -40.47 29.77 -4.95
C ASN A 173 -41.63 29.06 -4.22
N GLN A 174 -41.94 29.58 -3.05
CA GLN A 174 -43.12 29.25 -2.30
C GLN A 174 -44.30 29.73 -3.16
N VAL A 175 -45.00 28.77 -3.76
CA VAL A 175 -46.30 29.02 -4.41
C VAL A 175 -47.33 29.05 -3.30
N ASP A 176 -47.79 30.24 -2.93
CA ASP A 176 -48.95 30.40 -2.07
C ASP A 176 -50.17 29.84 -2.79
N PRO A 177 -50.98 29.00 -2.16
CA PRO A 177 -52.25 28.52 -2.74
C PRO A 177 -53.34 29.60 -2.66
N PRO A 178 -54.31 29.60 -3.60
CA PRO A 178 -55.41 30.57 -3.72
C PRO A 178 -56.43 30.48 -2.59
#